data_070ae52550708cfe4c028847b613d4ab
#
_entry.id   070ae52550708cfe4c028847b613d4ab
#
_cell.length_a   1.000
_cell.length_b   1.000
_cell.length_c   1.000
_cell.angle_alpha   90.00
_cell.angle_beta   90.00
_cell.angle_gamma   90.00
#
_symmetry.space_group_name_H-M   'P 1'
#
loop_
_entity.id
_entity.type
_entity.pdbx_description
1 polymer ?
#
loop_
_entity_poly.entity_id
_entity_poly.type
_entity_poly.pdbx_seq_one_letter_code
_entity_poly.pdbx_strand_id
1 'polypeptide(L)'
;MTDFYDVLETRSPQAREAALLSALPLQVAHAKLASPAFAGLFKEVNPAEVTTRAGLAKLPVTRKHELLDLQLDSRSRGGNVFGGFSTMGFGPHMPRVFASPATIYEPEGTARDYWRMARA
;
A
#
# COMPACT_ATOMS: atom_id res chain seq x y z
N MET A 1 5.73 -5.55 -31.71
CA MET A 1 5.50 -4.80 -30.44
C MET A 1 4.43 -5.56 -29.68
N THR A 2 4.69 -5.93 -28.45
CA THR A 2 3.66 -6.57 -27.63
C THR A 2 2.69 -5.50 -27.13
N ASP A 3 1.38 -5.72 -27.28
CA ASP A 3 0.33 -4.78 -26.86
C ASP A 3 0.19 -4.70 -25.32
N PHE A 4 1.00 -5.47 -24.60
CA PHE A 4 0.94 -5.60 -23.14
C PHE A 4 2.29 -5.22 -22.52
N TYR A 5 2.23 -4.70 -21.29
CA TYR A 5 3.44 -4.35 -20.53
C TYR A 5 4.30 -5.60 -20.23
N ASP A 6 3.67 -6.66 -19.73
CA ASP A 6 4.31 -7.95 -19.45
C ASP A 6 3.28 -9.10 -19.43
N VAL A 7 3.79 -10.30 -19.23
CA VAL A 7 2.97 -11.52 -19.17
C VAL A 7 1.93 -11.52 -18.03
N LEU A 8 2.11 -10.67 -17.01
CA LEU A 8 1.15 -10.59 -15.90
C LEU A 8 -0.19 -9.99 -16.36
N GLU A 9 -0.19 -9.18 -17.41
CA GLU A 9 -1.44 -8.59 -17.94
C GLU A 9 -2.28 -9.59 -18.71
N THR A 10 -1.65 -10.63 -19.26
CA THR A 10 -2.32 -11.65 -20.09
C THR A 10 -2.78 -12.88 -19.31
N ARG A 11 -2.59 -12.90 -17.99
CA ARG A 11 -3.06 -14.01 -17.13
C ARG A 11 -4.57 -14.16 -17.18
N SER A 12 -5.04 -15.41 -17.07
CA SER A 12 -6.46 -15.67 -16.86
C SER A 12 -6.97 -14.99 -15.56
N PRO A 13 -8.27 -14.66 -15.47
CA PRO A 13 -8.84 -14.14 -14.22
C PRO A 13 -8.55 -15.03 -13.01
N GLN A 14 -8.60 -16.34 -13.18
CA GLN A 14 -8.35 -17.33 -12.13
C GLN A 14 -6.89 -17.30 -11.66
N ALA A 15 -5.93 -17.24 -12.60
CA ALA A 15 -4.52 -17.13 -12.27
C ALA A 15 -4.18 -15.81 -11.57
N ARG A 16 -4.84 -14.71 -11.97
CA ARG A 16 -4.70 -13.40 -11.32
C ARG A 16 -5.22 -13.44 -9.90
N GLU A 17 -6.41 -13.97 -9.70
CA GLU A 17 -7.03 -14.11 -8.37
C GLU A 17 -6.16 -14.93 -7.43
N ALA A 18 -5.71 -16.11 -7.89
CA ALA A 18 -4.84 -16.99 -7.09
C ALA A 18 -3.53 -16.28 -6.69
N ALA A 19 -2.90 -15.57 -7.63
CA ALA A 19 -1.67 -14.83 -7.34
C ALA A 19 -1.88 -13.70 -6.33
N LEU A 20 -2.98 -12.95 -6.44
CA LEU A 20 -3.32 -11.87 -5.50
C LEU A 20 -3.61 -12.40 -4.11
N LEU A 21 -4.41 -13.46 -3.99
CA LEU A 21 -4.77 -14.03 -2.69
C LEU A 21 -3.58 -14.73 -2.01
N SER A 22 -2.65 -15.31 -2.77
CA SER A 22 -1.42 -15.87 -2.19
C SER A 22 -0.45 -14.80 -1.70
N ALA A 23 -0.41 -13.62 -2.33
CA ALA A 23 0.42 -12.50 -1.91
C ALA A 23 -0.18 -11.70 -0.73
N LEU A 24 -1.49 -11.75 -0.54
CA LEU A 24 -2.22 -10.91 0.41
C LEU A 24 -1.76 -11.09 1.87
N PRO A 25 -1.57 -12.31 2.42
CA PRO A 25 -1.06 -12.49 3.78
C PRO A 25 0.30 -11.83 4.01
N LEU A 26 1.19 -11.91 3.03
CA LEU A 26 2.52 -11.31 3.11
C LEU A 26 2.42 -9.78 3.09
N GLN A 27 1.56 -9.22 2.27
CA GLN A 27 1.33 -7.78 2.21
C GLN A 27 0.73 -7.25 3.51
N VAL A 28 -0.24 -7.94 4.10
CA VAL A 28 -0.84 -7.56 5.38
C VAL A 28 0.19 -7.65 6.51
N ALA A 29 0.99 -8.71 6.52
CA ALA A 29 2.07 -8.86 7.50
C ALA A 29 3.12 -7.75 7.37
N HIS A 30 3.52 -7.41 6.15
CA HIS A 30 4.46 -6.32 5.87
C HIS A 30 3.91 -4.97 6.34
N ALA A 31 2.67 -4.65 5.99
CA ALA A 31 2.03 -3.40 6.42
C ALA A 31 1.95 -3.31 7.96
N LYS A 32 1.52 -4.39 8.62
CA LYS A 32 1.43 -4.46 10.08
C LYS A 32 2.80 -4.28 10.76
N LEU A 33 3.85 -4.85 10.19
CA LEU A 33 5.20 -4.80 10.76
C LEU A 33 5.88 -3.45 10.51
N ALA A 34 5.77 -2.90 9.31
CA ALA A 34 6.61 -1.80 8.84
C ALA A 34 5.92 -0.42 8.87
N SER A 35 4.59 -0.36 9.06
CA SER A 35 3.84 0.89 9.12
C SER A 35 3.24 1.10 10.50
N PRO A 36 3.61 2.17 11.22
CA PRO A 36 3.03 2.48 12.54
C PRO A 36 1.51 2.57 12.55
N ALA A 37 0.92 3.18 11.52
CA ALA A 37 -0.54 3.29 11.40
C ALA A 37 -1.20 1.92 11.21
N PHE A 38 -0.67 1.10 10.30
CA PHE A 38 -1.21 -0.24 10.09
C PHE A 38 -0.92 -1.20 11.25
N ALA A 39 0.17 -1.00 12.00
CA ALA A 39 0.40 -1.74 13.24
C ALA A 39 -0.76 -1.56 14.23
N GLY A 40 -1.26 -0.33 14.36
CA GLY A 40 -2.43 -0.02 15.18
C GLY A 40 -3.73 -0.56 14.58
N LEU A 41 -4.01 -0.27 13.31
CA LEU A 41 -5.23 -0.68 12.63
C LEU A 41 -5.40 -2.21 12.57
N PHE A 42 -4.30 -2.92 12.39
CA PHE A 42 -4.28 -4.39 12.25
C PHE A 42 -3.88 -5.10 13.53
N LYS A 43 -3.99 -4.44 14.69
CA LYS A 43 -3.58 -5.00 15.99
C LYS A 43 -4.15 -6.40 16.18
N GLU A 44 -5.45 -6.59 15.97
CA GLU A 44 -6.16 -7.85 16.16
C GLU A 44 -6.20 -8.73 14.89
N VAL A 45 -5.57 -8.30 13.80
CA VAL A 45 -5.54 -9.06 12.55
C VAL A 45 -4.41 -10.08 12.59
N ASN A 46 -4.74 -11.35 12.33
CA ASN A 46 -3.76 -12.38 12.01
C ASN A 46 -3.53 -12.39 10.49
N PRO A 47 -2.38 -11.94 9.99
CA PRO A 47 -2.12 -11.87 8.56
C PRO A 47 -2.27 -13.21 7.84
N ALA A 48 -1.90 -14.31 8.48
CA ALA A 48 -1.96 -15.65 7.90
C ALA A 48 -3.40 -16.12 7.57
N GLU A 49 -4.41 -15.50 8.20
CA GLU A 49 -5.82 -15.81 7.95
C GLU A 49 -6.43 -15.00 6.81
N VAL A 50 -5.72 -13.98 6.30
CA VAL A 50 -6.20 -13.10 5.22
C VAL A 50 -5.86 -13.72 3.87
N THR A 51 -6.51 -14.81 3.53
CA THR A 51 -6.23 -15.63 2.34
C THR A 51 -7.36 -15.63 1.31
N THR A 52 -8.47 -14.95 1.62
CA THR A 52 -9.68 -14.93 0.79
C THR A 52 -10.24 -13.51 0.68
N ARG A 53 -11.15 -13.29 -0.28
CA ARG A 53 -11.91 -12.04 -0.38
C ARG A 53 -12.72 -11.77 0.88
N ALA A 54 -13.30 -12.79 1.49
CA ALA A 54 -14.03 -12.66 2.75
C ALA A 54 -13.10 -12.27 3.91
N GLY A 55 -11.87 -12.82 3.95
CA GLY A 55 -10.85 -12.41 4.91
C GLY A 55 -10.42 -10.96 4.70
N LEU A 56 -10.17 -10.56 3.46
CA LEU A 56 -9.84 -9.17 3.09
C LEU A 56 -10.95 -8.20 3.51
N ALA A 57 -12.22 -8.56 3.30
CA ALA A 57 -13.36 -7.72 3.63
C ALA A 57 -13.52 -7.43 5.15
N LYS A 58 -12.87 -8.21 5.99
CA LYS A 58 -12.85 -7.98 7.46
C LYS A 58 -11.80 -6.97 7.91
N LEU A 59 -10.87 -6.58 7.03
CA LEU A 59 -9.86 -5.60 7.39
C LEU A 59 -10.49 -4.21 7.55
N PRO A 60 -9.95 -3.38 8.47
CA PRO A 60 -10.38 -1.99 8.59
C PRO A 60 -10.20 -1.24 7.27
N VAL A 61 -11.16 -0.42 6.91
CA VAL A 61 -11.12 0.43 5.71
C VAL A 61 -10.59 1.80 6.10
N THR A 62 -9.53 2.25 5.42
CA THR A 62 -9.03 3.63 5.54
C THR A 62 -9.71 4.51 4.50
N ARG A 63 -10.42 5.54 4.93
CA ARG A 63 -11.10 6.49 4.03
C ARG A 63 -10.17 7.64 3.67
N LYS A 64 -10.30 8.18 2.45
CA LYS A 64 -9.44 9.24 1.95
C LYS A 64 -9.42 10.48 2.86
N HIS A 65 -10.58 10.93 3.34
CA HIS A 65 -10.65 12.09 4.23
C HIS A 65 -10.02 11.83 5.61
N GLU A 66 -10.18 10.62 6.15
CA GLU A 66 -9.54 10.22 7.40
C GLU A 66 -8.02 10.21 7.27
N LEU A 67 -7.50 9.67 6.15
CA LEU A 67 -6.07 9.68 5.85
C LEU A 67 -5.53 11.10 5.73
N LEU A 68 -6.26 11.99 5.05
CA LEU A 68 -5.89 13.40 4.94
C LEU A 68 -5.78 14.05 6.32
N ASP A 69 -6.78 13.87 7.17
CA ASP A 69 -6.83 14.47 8.52
C ASP A 69 -5.68 13.93 9.39
N LEU A 70 -5.41 12.63 9.33
CA LEU A 70 -4.30 12.00 10.06
C LEU A 70 -2.93 12.51 9.60
N GLN A 71 -2.74 12.70 8.29
CA GLN A 71 -1.49 13.27 7.76
C GLN A 71 -1.34 14.75 8.15
N LEU A 72 -2.42 15.56 8.06
CA LEU A 72 -2.41 16.97 8.46
C LEU A 72 -2.09 17.12 9.95
N ASP A 73 -2.76 16.36 10.79
CA ASP A 73 -2.53 16.37 12.23
C ASP A 73 -1.09 15.94 12.59
N SER A 74 -0.58 14.90 11.97
CA SER A 74 0.80 14.46 12.17
C SER A 74 1.80 15.56 11.79
N ARG A 75 1.63 16.20 10.63
CA ARG A 75 2.51 17.29 10.17
C ARG A 75 2.43 18.52 11.07
N SER A 76 1.23 18.91 11.52
CA SER A 76 1.06 20.07 12.39
C SER A 76 1.81 19.94 13.73
N ARG A 77 2.05 18.71 14.16
CA ARG A 77 2.82 18.38 15.36
C ARG A 77 4.30 18.08 15.10
N GLY A 78 4.79 18.33 13.87
CA GLY A 78 6.16 18.03 13.48
C GLY A 78 6.45 16.53 13.37
N GLY A 79 5.41 15.71 13.21
CA GLY A 79 5.49 14.25 13.08
C GLY A 79 5.71 13.78 11.63
N ASN A 80 5.45 12.49 11.42
CA ASN A 80 5.65 11.83 10.14
C ASN A 80 4.72 12.39 9.06
N VAL A 81 5.28 12.76 7.91
CA VAL A 81 4.56 13.36 6.77
C VAL A 81 3.44 12.47 6.25
N PHE A 82 3.62 11.16 6.31
CA PHE A 82 2.65 10.17 5.85
C PHE A 82 1.63 9.76 6.93
N GLY A 83 1.64 10.40 8.09
CA GLY A 83 0.75 10.04 9.20
C GLY A 83 1.00 8.62 9.76
N GLY A 84 2.19 8.08 9.52
CA GLY A 84 2.55 6.70 9.89
C GLY A 84 2.12 5.63 8.88
N PHE A 85 1.53 5.99 7.74
CA PHE A 85 1.04 5.03 6.72
C PHE A 85 2.11 4.55 5.74
N SER A 86 3.30 5.14 5.74
CA SER A 86 4.42 4.63 4.94
C SER A 86 5.09 3.43 5.61
N THR A 87 5.48 2.44 4.81
CA THR A 87 6.30 1.31 5.26
C THR A 87 7.79 1.59 5.15
N MET A 88 8.19 2.77 4.67
CA MET A 88 9.57 3.20 4.54
C MET A 88 9.77 4.61 5.09
N GLY A 89 10.96 4.88 5.62
CA GLY A 89 11.38 6.22 6.04
C GLY A 89 11.99 7.02 4.90
N PHE A 90 12.15 8.33 5.12
CA PHE A 90 12.93 9.17 4.21
C PHE A 90 14.37 8.69 4.08
N GLY A 91 14.90 8.70 2.87
CA GLY A 91 16.27 8.29 2.59
C GLY A 91 16.47 7.88 1.14
N PRO A 92 17.62 7.25 0.83
CA PRO A 92 17.97 6.85 -0.54
C PRO A 92 16.97 5.88 -1.19
N HIS A 93 16.18 5.20 -0.39
CA HIS A 93 15.16 4.25 -0.85
C HIS A 93 13.82 4.90 -1.21
N MET A 94 13.70 6.21 -1.02
CA MET A 94 12.50 6.98 -1.37
C MET A 94 12.87 8.06 -2.40
N PRO A 95 12.94 7.73 -3.70
CA PRO A 95 13.38 8.66 -4.73
C PRO A 95 12.41 9.82 -4.94
N ARG A 96 11.12 9.60 -4.72
CA ARG A 96 10.08 10.63 -4.88
C ARG A 96 8.98 10.49 -3.85
N VAL A 97 8.32 11.63 -3.57
CA VAL A 97 7.07 11.69 -2.84
C VAL A 97 6.06 12.39 -3.74
N PHE A 98 4.92 11.75 -3.95
CA PHE A 98 3.81 12.32 -4.70
C PHE A 98 2.80 12.94 -3.76
N ALA A 99 2.11 13.98 -4.24
CA ALA A 99 0.96 14.56 -3.57
C ALA A 99 -0.26 14.43 -4.48
N SER A 100 -1.27 13.70 -4.02
CA SER A 100 -2.55 13.62 -4.71
C SER A 100 -3.37 14.89 -4.49
N PRO A 101 -4.41 15.18 -5.32
CA PRO A 101 -5.38 16.23 -5.00
C PRO A 101 -5.94 16.05 -3.59
N ALA A 102 -6.03 17.16 -2.83
CA ALA A 102 -6.28 17.22 -1.40
C ALA A 102 -5.05 16.91 -0.51
N THR A 103 -3.84 16.89 -1.12
CA THR A 103 -2.55 16.86 -0.41
C THR A 103 -2.34 15.63 0.49
N ILE A 104 -2.72 14.47 -0.01
CA ILE A 104 -2.28 13.19 0.56
C ILE A 104 -0.92 12.87 -0.02
N TYR A 105 0.07 12.64 0.83
CA TYR A 105 1.43 12.29 0.43
C TYR A 105 1.60 10.78 0.34
N GLU A 106 2.24 10.35 -0.74
CA GLU A 106 2.51 8.94 -1.05
C GLU A 106 3.96 8.76 -1.44
N PRO A 107 4.72 7.85 -0.77
CA PRO A 107 6.11 7.61 -1.11
C PRO A 107 6.23 6.71 -2.33
N GLU A 108 7.28 6.90 -3.11
CA GLU A 108 7.72 5.96 -4.13
C GLU A 108 8.91 5.15 -3.64
N GLY A 109 8.88 3.84 -3.85
CA GLY A 109 10.01 2.95 -3.59
C GLY A 109 10.97 2.84 -4.78
N THR A 110 12.06 2.08 -4.59
CA THR A 110 13.12 1.89 -5.61
C THR A 110 12.84 0.76 -6.60
N ALA A 111 11.71 0.06 -6.48
CA ALA A 111 11.35 -0.98 -7.43
C ALA A 111 11.25 -0.40 -8.84
N ARG A 112 11.80 -1.13 -9.82
CA ARG A 112 11.70 -0.72 -11.21
C ARG A 112 10.24 -0.60 -11.61
N ASP A 113 9.89 0.56 -12.19
CA ASP A 113 8.52 0.90 -12.58
C ASP A 113 7.52 0.59 -11.45
N TYR A 114 7.78 1.18 -10.29
CA TYR A 114 7.04 0.97 -9.04
C TYR A 114 5.53 1.00 -9.20
N TRP A 115 5.02 1.92 -10.01
CA TRP A 115 3.60 2.09 -10.27
C TRP A 115 3.11 1.35 -11.53
N ARG A 116 4.01 0.63 -12.23
CA ARG A 116 3.73 -0.01 -13.53
C ARG A 116 3.15 0.94 -14.57
N MET A 117 3.67 2.17 -14.58
CA MET A 117 3.17 3.27 -15.43
C MET A 117 4.11 3.62 -16.60
N ALA A 118 5.19 2.87 -16.81
CA ALA A 118 6.19 3.20 -17.83
C ALA A 118 5.63 3.20 -19.28
N ARG A 119 4.47 2.61 -19.49
CA ARG A 119 3.74 2.57 -20.77
C ARG A 119 2.36 3.21 -20.70
N ALA A 120 2.01 3.84 -19.62
CA ALA A 120 0.73 4.52 -19.47
C ALA A 120 0.70 5.89 -20.17
#